data_1ab2519073f5bd74b62a02ae0d097bc6
#
_entry.id   1ab2519073f5bd74b62a02ae0d097bc6
#
_cell.length_a   1.000
_cell.length_b   1.000
_cell.length_c   1.000
_cell.angle_alpha   90.00
_cell.angle_beta   90.00
_cell.angle_gamma   90.00
#
_symmetry.space_group_name_H-M   'P 1'
#
loop_
_entity.id
_entity.type
_entity.pdbx_description
1 polymer ?
#
loop_
_entity_poly.entity_id
_entity_poly.type
_entity_poly.pdbx_seq_one_letter_code
_entity_poly.pdbx_strand_id
1 'polypeptide(L)'
;MSTKKSFSTETSERYSRALFEVVKEAAELEKVESDVQNFLLLLNSSQEIKIFLQNPTHNIENQNNVINLLSNKLEFTKNLKNFLYLLVKKRRIFFVEKIFKNFIRICSEKRGELKASLISSKDLSKTE
;
A
#
# COMPACT_ATOMS: atom_id res chain seq x y z
N MET A 1 -26.53 -6.64 14.41
CA MET A 1 -25.86 -6.46 13.12
C MET A 1 -24.45 -6.98 13.18
N SER A 2 -24.05 -7.70 12.16
CA SER A 2 -22.70 -8.26 12.14
C SER A 2 -21.66 -7.19 11.92
N THR A 3 -20.65 -7.17 12.77
CA THR A 3 -19.51 -6.28 12.63
C THR A 3 -18.29 -6.99 12.05
N LYS A 4 -18.46 -8.25 11.63
CA LYS A 4 -17.36 -9.02 11.06
C LYS A 4 -16.92 -8.41 9.75
N LYS A 5 -15.62 -8.16 9.64
CA LYS A 5 -15.02 -7.72 8.39
C LYS A 5 -14.95 -8.90 7.43
N SER A 6 -15.07 -8.62 6.13
CA SER A 6 -14.89 -9.65 5.12
C SER A 6 -13.43 -10.13 5.12
N PHE A 7 -13.21 -11.33 4.59
CA PHE A 7 -11.86 -11.87 4.44
C PHE A 7 -10.94 -10.91 3.67
N SER A 8 -11.46 -10.31 2.59
CA SER A 8 -10.65 -9.37 1.80
C SER A 8 -10.29 -8.12 2.58
N THR A 9 -11.20 -7.62 3.42
CA THR A 9 -10.93 -6.43 4.24
C THR A 9 -9.87 -6.73 5.29
N GLU A 10 -10.00 -7.84 6.01
CA GLU A 10 -9.02 -8.22 7.02
C GLU A 10 -7.65 -8.47 6.41
N THR A 11 -7.61 -9.18 5.29
CA THR A 11 -6.36 -9.46 4.59
C THR A 11 -5.70 -8.17 4.12
N SER A 12 -6.49 -7.27 3.53
CA SER A 12 -5.97 -6.00 3.03
C SER A 12 -5.41 -5.13 4.16
N GLU A 13 -6.10 -5.07 5.30
CA GLU A 13 -5.63 -4.32 6.46
C GLU A 13 -4.31 -4.88 6.99
N ARG A 14 -4.21 -6.21 7.09
CA ARG A 14 -3.00 -6.86 7.60
C ARG A 14 -1.79 -6.57 6.71
N TYR A 15 -1.95 -6.71 5.40
CA TYR A 15 -0.86 -6.45 4.46
C TYR A 15 -0.49 -4.98 4.39
N SER A 16 -1.48 -4.09 4.43
CA SER A 16 -1.20 -2.65 4.38
C SER A 16 -0.45 -2.18 5.63
N ARG A 17 -0.79 -2.72 6.79
CA ARG A 17 -0.06 -2.41 8.03
C ARG A 17 1.36 -2.95 8.00
N ALA A 18 1.54 -4.17 7.46
CA ALA A 18 2.87 -4.76 7.33
C ALA A 18 3.74 -3.91 6.42
N LEU A 19 3.20 -3.46 5.29
CA LEU A 19 3.94 -2.58 4.39
C LEU A 19 4.31 -1.27 5.10
N PHE A 20 3.37 -0.68 5.82
CA PHE A 20 3.62 0.57 6.53
C PHE A 20 4.79 0.43 7.50
N GLU A 21 4.81 -0.64 8.30
CA GLU A 21 5.87 -0.86 9.28
C GLU A 21 7.24 -1.04 8.62
N VAL A 22 7.32 -1.84 7.56
CA VAL A 22 8.57 -2.07 6.84
C VAL A 22 9.11 -0.77 6.25
N VAL A 23 8.26 0.01 5.62
CA VAL A 23 8.63 1.26 4.95
C VAL A 23 9.02 2.32 5.97
N LYS A 24 8.31 2.38 7.09
CA LYS A 24 8.60 3.31 8.17
C LYS A 24 9.99 3.04 8.76
N GLU A 25 10.31 1.77 9.03
CA GLU A 25 11.62 1.39 9.57
C GLU A 25 12.75 1.69 8.59
N ALA A 26 12.49 1.56 7.29
CA ALA A 26 13.48 1.83 6.25
C ALA A 26 13.62 3.33 5.95
N ALA A 27 12.81 4.18 6.57
CA ALA A 27 12.78 5.64 6.33
C ALA A 27 12.47 5.98 4.87
N GLU A 28 11.60 5.17 4.24
CA GLU A 28 11.21 5.34 2.83
C GLU A 28 9.73 5.71 2.67
N LEU A 29 9.09 6.13 3.76
CA LEU A 29 7.64 6.31 3.77
C LEU A 29 7.13 7.25 2.69
N GLU A 30 7.78 8.42 2.53
CA GLU A 30 7.35 9.41 1.53
C GLU A 30 7.51 8.86 0.10
N LYS A 31 8.63 8.21 -0.17
CA LYS A 31 8.90 7.66 -1.49
C LYS A 31 7.90 6.55 -1.83
N VAL A 32 7.67 5.63 -0.89
CA VAL A 32 6.76 4.51 -1.14
C VAL A 32 5.32 4.99 -1.22
N GLU A 33 4.94 5.99 -0.42
CA GLU A 33 3.60 6.58 -0.54
C GLU A 33 3.38 7.13 -1.94
N SER A 34 4.36 7.86 -2.47
CA SER A 34 4.30 8.39 -3.82
C SER A 34 4.23 7.27 -4.86
N ASP A 35 5.05 6.23 -4.69
CA ASP A 35 5.04 5.07 -5.60
C ASP A 35 3.69 4.36 -5.60
N VAL A 36 3.10 4.20 -4.43
CA VAL A 36 1.79 3.55 -4.28
C VAL A 36 0.71 4.39 -4.97
N GLN A 37 0.76 5.72 -4.80
CA GLN A 37 -0.17 6.61 -5.49
C GLN A 37 -0.04 6.50 -7.01
N ASN A 38 1.18 6.45 -7.50
CA ASN A 38 1.44 6.28 -8.94
C ASN A 38 0.92 4.94 -9.45
N PHE A 39 1.08 3.88 -8.67
CA PHE A 39 0.56 2.57 -9.00
C PHE A 39 -0.97 2.59 -9.07
N LEU A 40 -1.62 3.24 -8.12
CA LEU A 40 -3.08 3.36 -8.12
C LEU A 40 -3.59 4.15 -9.32
N LEU A 41 -2.88 5.22 -9.69
CA LEU A 41 -3.22 5.98 -10.90
C LEU A 41 -3.10 5.12 -12.15
N LEU A 42 -2.05 4.29 -12.21
CA LEU A 42 -1.86 3.38 -13.34
C LEU A 42 -3.01 2.37 -13.43
N LEU A 43 -3.43 1.81 -12.30
CA LEU A 43 -4.56 0.87 -12.28
C LEU A 43 -5.84 1.52 -12.80
N ASN A 44 -6.07 2.79 -12.43
CA ASN A 44 -7.25 3.51 -12.87
C ASN A 44 -7.19 3.86 -14.36
N SER A 45 -6.01 4.07 -14.90
CA SER A 45 -5.85 4.45 -16.30
C SER A 45 -5.69 3.28 -17.26
N SER A 46 -5.38 2.08 -16.75
CA SER A 46 -5.19 0.89 -17.57
C SER A 46 -6.06 -0.26 -17.08
N GLN A 47 -7.19 -0.45 -17.76
CA GLN A 47 -8.09 -1.57 -17.46
C GLN A 47 -7.42 -2.92 -17.67
N GLU A 48 -6.53 -3.01 -18.64
CA GLU A 48 -5.84 -4.26 -18.93
C GLU A 48 -5.00 -4.74 -17.76
N ILE A 49 -4.22 -3.83 -17.18
CA ILE A 49 -3.38 -4.15 -16.02
C ILE A 49 -4.25 -4.49 -14.81
N LYS A 50 -5.30 -3.72 -14.59
CA LYS A 50 -6.22 -3.95 -13.48
C LYS A 50 -6.87 -5.33 -13.56
N ILE A 51 -7.41 -5.66 -14.73
CA ILE A 51 -8.04 -6.97 -14.96
C ILE A 51 -7.01 -8.08 -14.79
N PHE A 52 -5.81 -7.92 -15.34
CA PHE A 52 -4.76 -8.92 -15.24
C PHE A 52 -4.42 -9.23 -13.78
N LEU A 53 -4.20 -8.19 -12.97
CA LEU A 53 -3.83 -8.38 -11.57
C LEU A 53 -4.97 -8.91 -10.72
N GLN A 54 -6.22 -8.59 -11.07
CA GLN A 54 -7.38 -9.07 -10.34
C GLN A 54 -7.79 -10.49 -10.71
N ASN A 55 -7.22 -11.05 -11.75
CA ASN A 55 -7.57 -12.39 -12.21
C ASN A 55 -6.70 -13.44 -11.50
N PRO A 56 -7.29 -14.27 -10.61
CA PRO A 56 -6.50 -15.24 -9.84
C PRO A 56 -6.04 -16.45 -10.64
N THR A 57 -6.46 -16.57 -11.92
CA THR A 57 -6.08 -17.72 -12.75
C THR A 57 -4.73 -17.56 -13.42
N HIS A 58 -4.14 -16.38 -13.45
CA HIS A 58 -2.81 -16.18 -14.02
C HIS A 58 -1.74 -16.83 -13.14
N ASN A 59 -0.71 -17.40 -13.77
CA ASN A 59 0.34 -18.04 -13.01
C ASN A 59 1.29 -17.03 -12.38
N ILE A 60 2.04 -17.50 -11.39
CA ILE A 60 2.94 -16.65 -10.61
C ILE A 60 4.01 -16.02 -11.50
N GLU A 61 4.57 -16.77 -12.44
CA GLU A 61 5.62 -16.27 -13.32
C GLU A 61 5.14 -15.08 -14.15
N ASN A 62 3.96 -15.19 -14.76
CA ASN A 62 3.39 -14.10 -15.55
C ASN A 62 3.12 -12.87 -14.71
N GLN A 63 2.57 -13.07 -13.51
CA GLN A 63 2.31 -11.96 -12.60
C GLN A 63 3.61 -11.28 -12.14
N ASN A 64 4.64 -12.07 -11.84
CA ASN A 64 5.93 -11.52 -11.46
C ASN A 64 6.57 -10.72 -12.60
N ASN A 65 6.42 -11.18 -13.84
CA ASN A 65 6.94 -10.46 -15.00
C ASN A 65 6.31 -9.08 -15.12
N VAL A 66 4.98 -8.99 -14.93
CA VAL A 66 4.28 -7.71 -14.98
C VAL A 66 4.74 -6.81 -13.83
N ILE A 67 4.85 -7.36 -12.62
CA ILE A 67 5.32 -6.61 -11.47
C ILE A 67 6.74 -6.08 -11.70
N ASN A 68 7.61 -6.89 -12.27
CA ASN A 68 8.98 -6.47 -12.58
C ASN A 68 9.00 -5.31 -13.58
N LEU A 69 8.22 -5.41 -14.66
CA LEU A 69 8.12 -4.34 -15.64
C LEU A 69 7.60 -3.04 -15.02
N LEU A 70 6.54 -3.13 -14.22
CA LEU A 70 5.97 -1.95 -13.59
C LEU A 70 6.92 -1.33 -12.58
N SER A 71 7.59 -2.16 -11.79
CA SER A 71 8.54 -1.69 -10.78
C SER A 71 9.72 -0.96 -11.41
N ASN A 72 10.22 -1.48 -12.53
CA ASN A 72 11.32 -0.84 -13.23
C ASN A 72 10.87 0.46 -13.90
N LYS A 73 9.71 0.46 -14.53
CA LYS A 73 9.18 1.63 -15.22
C LYS A 73 8.87 2.77 -14.28
N LEU A 74 8.28 2.46 -13.12
CA LEU A 74 7.88 3.45 -12.14
C LEU A 74 8.95 3.69 -11.06
N GLU A 75 10.08 3.01 -11.17
CA GLU A 75 11.22 3.18 -10.26
C GLU A 75 10.85 2.95 -8.79
N PHE A 76 10.16 1.85 -8.53
CA PHE A 76 9.77 1.49 -7.17
C PHE A 76 10.99 1.16 -6.30
N THR A 77 10.88 1.43 -5.01
CA THR A 77 11.90 0.99 -4.06
C THR A 77 11.96 -0.54 -4.01
N LYS A 78 13.10 -1.06 -3.57
CA LYS A 78 13.28 -2.50 -3.41
C LYS A 78 12.24 -3.09 -2.45
N ASN A 79 11.96 -2.39 -1.36
CA ASN A 79 10.97 -2.85 -0.38
C ASN A 79 9.58 -2.97 -0.97
N LEU A 80 9.16 -1.99 -1.77
CA LEU A 80 7.85 -2.05 -2.43
C LEU A 80 7.81 -3.18 -3.47
N LYS A 81 8.86 -3.31 -4.25
CA LYS A 81 8.97 -4.38 -5.24
C LYS A 81 8.88 -5.76 -4.58
N ASN A 82 9.61 -5.95 -3.49
CA ASN A 82 9.59 -7.21 -2.74
C ASN A 82 8.21 -7.48 -2.15
N PHE A 83 7.54 -6.43 -1.68
CA PHE A 83 6.17 -6.55 -1.16
C PHE A 83 5.21 -7.04 -2.24
N LEU A 84 5.31 -6.48 -3.45
CA LEU A 84 4.47 -6.91 -4.57
C LEU A 84 4.75 -8.37 -4.94
N TYR A 85 6.02 -8.78 -4.96
CA TYR A 85 6.36 -10.18 -5.19
C TYR A 85 5.80 -11.10 -4.11
N LEU A 86 5.80 -10.64 -2.87
CA LEU A 86 5.20 -11.39 -1.76
C LEU A 86 3.70 -11.58 -1.99
N LEU A 87 2.99 -10.55 -2.43
CA LEU A 87 1.56 -10.64 -2.73
C LEU A 87 1.29 -11.66 -3.82
N VAL A 88 2.13 -11.68 -4.86
CA VAL A 88 2.01 -12.67 -5.94
C VAL A 88 2.23 -14.07 -5.38
N LYS A 89 3.29 -14.26 -4.61
CA LYS A 89 3.63 -15.55 -4.03
C LYS A 89 2.53 -16.10 -3.13
N LYS A 90 1.91 -15.24 -2.34
CA LYS A 90 0.84 -15.61 -1.42
C LYS A 90 -0.54 -15.65 -2.08
N ARG A 91 -0.61 -15.39 -3.39
CA ARG A 91 -1.86 -15.33 -4.15
C ARG A 91 -2.81 -14.27 -3.60
N ARG A 92 -2.25 -13.11 -3.24
CA ARG A 92 -3.01 -11.97 -2.72
C ARG A 92 -2.90 -10.74 -3.62
N ILE A 93 -2.26 -10.86 -4.79
CA ILE A 93 -2.05 -9.70 -5.67
C ILE A 93 -3.39 -9.11 -6.16
N PHE A 94 -4.43 -9.92 -6.24
CA PHE A 94 -5.74 -9.41 -6.66
C PHE A 94 -6.37 -8.47 -5.64
N PHE A 95 -5.86 -8.40 -4.42
CA PHE A 95 -6.27 -7.43 -3.41
C PHE A 95 -5.42 -6.15 -3.44
N VAL A 96 -4.48 -6.02 -4.38
CA VAL A 96 -3.48 -4.96 -4.34
C VAL A 96 -4.09 -3.56 -4.30
N GLU A 97 -5.16 -3.31 -5.05
CA GLU A 97 -5.81 -2.00 -5.04
C GLU A 97 -6.32 -1.65 -3.64
N LYS A 98 -6.98 -2.59 -3.00
CA LYS A 98 -7.52 -2.39 -1.66
C LYS A 98 -6.41 -2.24 -0.62
N ILE A 99 -5.35 -3.04 -0.75
CA ILE A 99 -4.18 -2.97 0.14
C ILE A 99 -3.55 -1.59 0.04
N PHE A 100 -3.34 -1.09 -1.17
CA PHE A 100 -2.68 0.19 -1.40
C PHE A 100 -3.55 1.37 -0.96
N LYS A 101 -4.86 1.30 -1.18
CA LYS A 101 -5.77 2.33 -0.67
C LYS A 101 -5.73 2.40 0.86
N ASN A 102 -5.70 1.26 1.52
CA ASN A 102 -5.56 1.19 2.98
C ASN A 102 -4.20 1.74 3.43
N PHE A 103 -3.14 1.43 2.69
CA PHE A 103 -1.82 1.95 3.01
C PHE A 103 -1.80 3.49 2.98
N ILE A 104 -2.37 4.08 1.94
CA ILE A 104 -2.47 5.54 1.83
C ILE A 104 -3.27 6.12 2.99
N ARG A 105 -4.37 5.46 3.38
CA ARG A 105 -5.18 5.87 4.51
C ARG A 105 -4.37 5.84 5.81
N ILE A 106 -3.60 4.79 6.04
CA ILE A 106 -2.75 4.68 7.23
C ILE A 106 -1.73 5.81 7.26
N CYS A 107 -1.08 6.09 6.14
CA CYS A 107 -0.12 7.19 6.05
C CYS A 107 -0.76 8.52 6.42
N SER A 108 -1.97 8.76 5.90
CA SER A 108 -2.70 9.99 6.17
C SER A 108 -3.09 10.12 7.65
N GLU A 109 -3.57 9.03 8.23
CA GLU A 109 -3.94 9.00 9.65
C GLU A 109 -2.74 9.27 10.55
N LYS A 110 -1.61 8.66 10.24
CA LYS A 110 -0.39 8.87 11.03
C LYS A 110 0.12 10.30 10.94
N ARG A 111 0.03 10.92 9.77
CA ARG A 111 0.37 12.36 9.63
C ARG A 111 -0.59 13.23 10.42
N GLY A 112 -1.87 12.90 10.42
CA GLY A 112 -2.88 13.62 11.18
C GLY A 112 -2.64 13.53 12.68
N GLU A 113 -2.29 12.36 13.18
CA GLU A 113 -1.96 12.14 14.58
C GLU A 113 -0.75 12.97 15.00
N LEU A 114 0.30 12.96 14.19
CA LEU A 114 1.51 13.72 14.47
C LEU A 114 1.23 15.22 14.49
N LYS A 115 0.47 15.72 13.53
CA LYS A 115 0.10 17.12 13.44
C LYS A 115 -0.72 17.55 14.65
N ALA A 116 -1.69 16.74 15.06
CA ALA A 116 -2.52 17.03 16.24
C ALA A 116 -1.67 17.06 17.51
N SER A 117 -0.73 16.14 17.65
CA SER A 117 0.19 16.10 18.78
C SER A 117 1.06 17.36 18.86
N LEU A 118 1.59 17.81 17.73
CA LEU A 118 2.41 19.01 17.67
C LEU A 118 1.61 20.27 18.05
N ILE A 119 0.38 20.39 17.57
CA ILE A 119 -0.50 21.50 17.90
C ILE A 119 -0.82 21.50 19.39
N SER A 120 -1.13 20.35 19.97
CA SER A 120 -1.43 20.19 21.38
C SER A 120 -0.25 20.61 22.25
N SER A 121 0.96 20.17 21.91
CA SER A 121 2.18 20.55 22.63
C SER A 121 2.42 22.05 22.58
N LYS A 122 2.17 22.66 21.43
CA LYS A 122 2.36 24.07 21.21
C LYS A 122 1.39 24.91 22.06
N ASP A 123 0.13 24.47 22.15
CA ASP A 123 -0.89 25.13 22.97
C ASP A 123 -0.56 25.04 24.45
N LEU A 124 -0.09 23.89 24.91
CA LEU A 124 0.33 23.72 26.29
C LEU A 124 1.49 24.64 26.63
N SER A 125 2.43 24.79 25.72
CA SER A 125 3.59 25.66 25.90
C SER A 125 3.18 27.14 26.04
N LYS A 126 2.12 27.54 25.34
CA LYS A 126 1.61 28.92 25.40
C LYS A 126 0.87 29.23 26.67
N THR A 127 0.26 28.24 27.29
CA THR A 127 -0.54 28.44 28.51
C THR A 127 0.31 28.49 29.78
N GLU A 128 1.55 28.12 29.71
CA GLU A 128 2.49 28.24 30.82
C GLU A 128 3.05 29.65 30.89
#